data_cfdc2a2303ed5ccdccc1c4642dc8abe3
#
_entry.id   cfdc2a2303ed5ccdccc1c4642dc8abe3
#
_cell.length_a   1.000
_cell.length_b   1.000
_cell.length_c   1.000
_cell.angle_alpha   90.00
_cell.angle_beta   90.00
_cell.angle_gamma   90.00
#
_symmetry.space_group_name_H-M   'P 1'
#
loop_
_entity.id
_entity.type
_entity.pdbx_description
1 polymer ?
#
loop_
_entity_poly.entity_id
_entity_poly.type
_entity_poly.pdbx_seq_one_letter_code
_entity_poly.pdbx_strand_id
1 'polypeptide(L)'
;MRTGPIRRYPLTRTAARRETAYDVFDGTLQKTQMWLNDLMTELDWHEHPHKAYLALRTVLHALRDRLTVEEAVQLGAQLPMLVRGFYFEGWTLKGKPHKERHKEDFLAHIRDAFKEDVTVRPESIARAVFKVLARHTSQGEIEDIKHILPKSLDELWPH
;
A
#
# COMPACT_ATOMS: atom_id res chain seq x y z
N MET A 1 -40.52 2.06 45.87
CA MET A 1 -39.62 2.19 44.71
C MET A 1 -40.03 1.15 43.69
N ARG A 2 -40.64 1.57 42.61
CA ARG A 2 -40.99 0.68 41.50
C ARG A 2 -39.80 0.68 40.51
N THR A 3 -39.09 -0.43 40.41
CA THR A 3 -38.14 -0.68 39.35
C THR A 3 -38.95 -1.03 38.11
N GLY A 4 -39.13 -0.09 37.21
CA GLY A 4 -39.71 -0.34 35.88
C GLY A 4 -38.83 -1.27 35.08
N PRO A 5 -39.37 -2.08 34.13
CA PRO A 5 -38.57 -2.95 33.33
C PRO A 5 -37.59 -2.18 32.50
N ILE A 6 -36.32 -2.53 32.62
CA ILE A 6 -35.26 -2.03 31.73
C ILE A 6 -35.65 -2.43 30.31
N ARG A 7 -36.10 -1.48 29.50
CA ARG A 7 -36.32 -1.73 28.08
C ARG A 7 -34.95 -2.01 27.45
N ARG A 8 -34.68 -3.28 27.23
CA ARG A 8 -33.58 -3.70 26.36
C ARG A 8 -33.98 -3.25 24.94
N TYR A 9 -33.40 -2.18 24.50
CA TYR A 9 -33.44 -1.82 23.08
C TYR A 9 -32.72 -2.89 22.30
N PRO A 10 -33.31 -3.47 21.27
CA PRO A 10 -32.59 -4.40 20.43
C PRO A 10 -31.51 -3.63 19.68
N LEU A 11 -30.26 -3.85 20.08
CA LEU A 11 -29.06 -3.28 19.48
C LEU A 11 -28.93 -3.56 17.97
N THR A 12 -29.68 -4.53 17.47
CA THR A 12 -29.59 -5.01 16.09
C THR A 12 -30.20 -4.07 15.04
N ARG A 13 -31.21 -3.27 15.40
CA ARG A 13 -31.86 -2.37 14.41
C ARG A 13 -31.14 -1.05 14.22
N THR A 14 -30.38 -0.57 15.20
CA THR A 14 -29.64 0.70 15.11
C THR A 14 -28.31 0.52 14.40
N ALA A 15 -27.70 -0.65 14.51
CA ALA A 15 -26.47 -1.01 13.81
C ALA A 15 -26.71 -1.11 12.29
N ALA A 16 -27.78 -1.80 11.86
CA ALA A 16 -28.10 -1.97 10.44
C ALA A 16 -28.38 -0.64 9.70
N ARG A 17 -28.93 0.38 10.38
CA ARG A 17 -29.16 1.70 9.77
C ARG A 17 -27.93 2.60 9.70
N ARG A 18 -26.92 2.37 10.54
CA ARG A 18 -25.64 3.11 10.48
C ARG A 18 -24.71 2.57 9.42
N GLU A 19 -24.84 1.27 9.07
CA GLU A 19 -24.02 0.63 8.04
C GLU A 19 -24.16 1.32 6.68
N THR A 20 -25.37 1.72 6.28
CA THR A 20 -25.62 2.32 4.96
C THR A 20 -24.91 3.65 4.71
N ALA A 21 -24.54 4.42 5.76
CA ALA A 21 -23.88 5.70 5.60
C ALA A 21 -22.36 5.56 5.35
N TYR A 22 -21.75 4.42 5.74
CA TYR A 22 -20.32 4.17 5.67
C TYR A 22 -19.92 2.98 4.82
N ASP A 23 -20.87 2.30 4.17
CA ASP A 23 -20.63 1.12 3.32
C ASP A 23 -19.59 1.39 2.24
N VAL A 24 -19.55 2.62 1.73
CA VAL A 24 -18.57 3.05 0.73
C VAL A 24 -17.14 2.92 1.25
N PHE A 25 -16.93 3.03 2.55
CA PHE A 25 -15.60 2.90 3.16
C PHE A 25 -15.26 1.46 3.53
N ASP A 26 -16.24 0.61 3.78
CA ASP A 26 -16.03 -0.79 4.14
C ASP A 26 -15.29 -1.55 3.04
N GLY A 27 -15.66 -1.31 1.78
CA GLY A 27 -15.00 -1.94 0.64
C GLY A 27 -13.53 -1.59 0.53
N THR A 28 -13.17 -0.32 0.72
CA THR A 28 -11.76 0.09 0.65
C THR A 28 -10.96 -0.37 1.87
N LEU A 29 -11.58 -0.43 3.05
CA LEU A 29 -10.98 -1.01 4.24
C LEU A 29 -10.62 -2.48 4.03
N GLN A 30 -11.56 -3.28 3.52
CA GLN A 30 -11.34 -4.69 3.22
C GLN A 30 -10.23 -4.90 2.20
N LYS A 31 -10.24 -4.13 1.11
CA LYS A 31 -9.20 -4.20 0.08
C LYS A 31 -7.83 -3.84 0.63
N THR A 32 -7.76 -2.79 1.44
CA THR A 32 -6.50 -2.38 2.08
C THR A 32 -5.98 -3.46 3.02
N GLN A 33 -6.87 -4.08 3.81
CA GLN A 33 -6.52 -5.21 4.67
C GLN A 33 -5.99 -6.40 3.85
N MET A 34 -6.59 -6.69 2.71
CA MET A 34 -6.11 -7.75 1.81
C MET A 34 -4.68 -7.48 1.34
N TRP A 35 -4.38 -6.26 0.94
CA TRP A 35 -3.03 -5.87 0.52
C TRP A 35 -2.02 -6.04 1.66
N LEU A 36 -2.36 -5.58 2.86
CA LEU A 36 -1.48 -5.71 4.02
C LEU A 36 -1.30 -7.17 4.45
N ASN A 37 -2.37 -7.98 4.40
CA ASN A 37 -2.30 -9.39 4.71
C ASN A 37 -1.42 -10.16 3.71
N ASP A 38 -1.57 -9.87 2.42
CA ASP A 38 -0.72 -10.45 1.39
C ASP A 38 0.75 -10.10 1.63
N LEU A 39 1.02 -8.85 1.97
CA LEU A 39 2.38 -8.38 2.25
C LEU A 39 2.96 -9.03 3.50
N MET A 40 2.18 -9.14 4.58
CA MET A 40 2.60 -9.84 5.79
C MET A 40 2.93 -11.31 5.50
N THR A 41 2.14 -11.96 4.65
CA THR A 41 2.40 -13.34 4.24
C THR A 41 3.69 -13.46 3.44
N GLU A 42 3.92 -12.55 2.48
CA GLU A 42 5.15 -12.57 1.66
C GLU A 42 6.41 -12.33 2.49
N LEU A 43 6.31 -11.54 3.56
CA LEU A 43 7.45 -11.16 4.40
C LEU A 43 7.58 -11.99 5.68
N ASP A 44 6.65 -12.91 5.92
CA ASP A 44 6.57 -13.67 7.18
C ASP A 44 6.49 -12.77 8.42
N TRP A 45 5.73 -11.68 8.29
CA TRP A 45 5.51 -10.69 9.35
C TRP A 45 4.14 -10.85 10.00
N HIS A 46 3.82 -12.04 10.44
CA HIS A 46 2.54 -12.33 11.07
C HIS A 46 2.27 -11.38 12.24
N GLU A 47 1.04 -10.85 12.28
CA GLU A 47 0.58 -9.93 13.33
C GLU A 47 1.32 -8.58 13.41
N HIS A 48 1.97 -8.15 12.30
CA HIS A 48 2.63 -6.84 12.22
C HIS A 48 2.05 -5.95 11.11
N PRO A 49 0.75 -5.60 11.15
CA PRO A 49 0.12 -4.82 10.09
C PRO A 49 0.71 -3.41 9.96
N HIS A 50 1.14 -2.81 11.07
CA HIS A 50 1.76 -1.49 11.06
C HIS A 50 3.10 -1.49 10.32
N LYS A 51 3.88 -2.52 10.50
CA LYS A 51 5.15 -2.73 9.79
C LYS A 51 4.91 -2.95 8.29
N ALA A 52 3.89 -3.74 7.94
CA ALA A 52 3.48 -3.96 6.55
C ALA A 52 2.99 -2.66 5.90
N TYR A 53 2.23 -1.85 6.62
CA TYR A 53 1.82 -0.52 6.15
C TYR A 53 3.04 0.36 5.83
N LEU A 54 4.01 0.42 6.72
CA LEU A 54 5.24 1.21 6.51
C LEU A 54 6.00 0.71 5.27
N ALA A 55 6.11 -0.60 5.08
CA ALA A 55 6.74 -1.19 3.91
C ALA A 55 6.02 -0.81 2.62
N LEU A 56 4.71 -0.98 2.58
CA LEU A 56 3.89 -0.65 1.41
C LEU A 56 4.00 0.83 1.06
N ARG A 57 3.82 1.71 2.04
CA ARG A 57 3.90 3.16 1.87
C ARG A 57 5.27 3.58 1.34
N THR A 58 6.33 3.09 1.94
CA THR A 58 7.71 3.46 1.59
C THR A 58 8.05 3.04 0.16
N VAL A 59 7.73 1.80 -0.22
CA VAL A 59 8.02 1.30 -1.57
C VAL A 59 7.16 2.01 -2.61
N LEU A 60 5.89 2.24 -2.34
CA LEU A 60 5.00 2.97 -3.25
C LEU A 60 5.48 4.41 -3.46
N HIS A 61 5.97 5.09 -2.42
CA HIS A 61 6.54 6.42 -2.56
C HIS A 61 7.83 6.42 -3.38
N ALA A 62 8.74 5.49 -3.12
CA ALA A 62 9.97 5.36 -3.89
C ALA A 62 9.70 5.05 -5.37
N LEU A 63 8.71 4.21 -5.64
CA LEU A 63 8.26 3.87 -7.00
C LEU A 63 7.65 5.10 -7.68
N ARG A 64 6.65 5.73 -7.05
CA ARG A 64 5.96 6.92 -7.54
C ARG A 64 6.94 8.01 -7.95
N ASP A 65 7.94 8.27 -7.13
CA ASP A 65 8.89 9.36 -7.32
C ASP A 65 9.83 9.12 -8.53
N ARG A 66 9.85 7.92 -9.08
CA ARG A 66 10.63 7.56 -10.27
C ARG A 66 9.78 7.44 -11.53
N LEU A 67 8.47 7.48 -11.40
CA LEU A 67 7.55 7.44 -12.54
C LEU A 67 7.34 8.85 -13.11
N THR A 68 6.96 8.91 -14.38
CA THR A 68 6.41 10.15 -14.95
C THR A 68 5.13 10.51 -14.19
N VAL A 69 4.75 11.77 -14.20
CA VAL A 69 3.51 12.23 -13.57
C VAL A 69 2.30 11.45 -14.10
N GLU A 70 2.24 11.28 -15.42
CA GLU A 70 1.17 10.53 -16.07
C GLU A 70 1.08 9.10 -15.54
N GLU A 71 2.19 8.39 -15.52
CA GLU A 71 2.22 6.99 -15.05
C GLU A 71 1.94 6.87 -13.55
N ALA A 72 2.46 7.80 -12.76
CA ALA A 72 2.16 7.83 -11.32
C ALA A 72 0.66 7.98 -11.06
N VAL A 73 -0.03 8.82 -11.83
CA VAL A 73 -1.48 9.01 -11.75
C VAL A 73 -2.24 7.76 -12.21
N GLN A 74 -1.79 7.14 -13.30
CA GLN A 74 -2.42 5.91 -13.82
C GLN A 74 -2.30 4.76 -12.83
N LEU A 75 -1.14 4.57 -12.21
CA LEU A 75 -0.98 3.58 -11.15
C LEU A 75 -1.91 3.88 -9.97
N GLY A 76 -1.96 5.12 -9.53
CA GLY A 76 -2.84 5.55 -8.45
C GLY A 76 -4.30 5.20 -8.69
N ALA A 77 -4.76 5.30 -9.96
CA ALA A 77 -6.13 4.96 -10.33
C ALA A 77 -6.48 3.48 -10.10
N GLN A 78 -5.50 2.58 -10.11
CA GLN A 78 -5.69 1.15 -9.88
C GLN A 78 -5.61 0.75 -8.39
N LEU A 79 -5.19 1.66 -7.52
CA LEU A 79 -5.05 1.38 -6.10
C LEU A 79 -6.39 1.54 -5.36
N PRO A 80 -6.66 0.73 -4.32
CA PRO A 80 -7.79 0.98 -3.44
C PRO A 80 -7.74 2.40 -2.85
N MET A 81 -8.88 2.98 -2.55
CA MET A 81 -8.98 4.39 -2.13
C MET A 81 -8.02 4.76 -0.99
N LEU A 82 -7.91 3.97 0.07
CA LEU A 82 -7.00 4.24 1.18
C LEU A 82 -5.54 4.11 0.75
N VAL A 83 -5.21 3.09 -0.03
CA VAL A 83 -3.85 2.90 -0.55
C VAL A 83 -3.48 4.07 -1.46
N ARG A 84 -4.39 4.49 -2.32
CA ARG A 84 -4.23 5.68 -3.17
C ARG A 84 -3.99 6.93 -2.34
N GLY A 85 -4.71 7.08 -1.23
CA GLY A 85 -4.56 8.22 -0.31
C GLY A 85 -3.15 8.35 0.21
N PHE A 86 -2.60 7.30 0.82
CA PHE A 86 -1.23 7.37 1.32
C PHE A 86 -0.16 7.26 0.21
N TYR A 87 -0.49 6.69 -0.93
CA TYR A 87 0.38 6.69 -2.11
C TYR A 87 0.70 8.11 -2.59
N PHE A 88 -0.30 8.99 -2.64
CA PHE A 88 -0.14 10.38 -3.06
C PHE A 88 0.32 11.32 -1.94
N GLU A 89 0.25 10.89 -0.69
CA GLU A 89 0.60 11.73 0.45
C GLU A 89 2.05 12.22 0.34
N GLY A 90 2.24 13.53 0.51
CA GLY A 90 3.55 14.14 0.46
C GLY A 90 4.20 14.20 -0.93
N TRP A 91 3.47 13.88 -2.01
CA TRP A 91 4.02 13.94 -3.35
C TRP A 91 4.20 15.40 -3.82
N THR A 92 5.39 15.69 -4.31
CA THR A 92 5.69 16.97 -4.95
C THR A 92 6.23 16.73 -6.35
N LEU A 93 5.87 17.59 -7.29
CA LEU A 93 6.29 17.45 -8.69
C LEU A 93 7.67 18.03 -8.96
N LYS A 94 8.14 18.92 -8.08
CA LYS A 94 9.46 19.56 -8.23
C LYS A 94 10.57 18.51 -8.16
N GLY A 95 11.42 18.47 -9.17
CA GLY A 95 12.52 17.53 -9.26
C GLY A 95 12.09 16.09 -9.57
N LYS A 96 10.85 15.88 -10.06
CA LYS A 96 10.35 14.55 -10.43
C LYS A 96 10.26 14.39 -11.94
N PRO A 97 10.40 13.14 -12.44
CA PRO A 97 10.82 11.95 -11.69
C PRO A 97 12.28 12.00 -11.22
N HIS A 98 12.60 11.27 -10.16
CA HIS A 98 13.99 11.12 -9.72
C HIS A 98 14.83 10.45 -10.81
N LYS A 99 16.05 10.97 -11.02
CA LYS A 99 16.96 10.46 -12.04
C LYS A 99 17.88 9.34 -11.56
N GLU A 100 17.67 8.84 -10.37
CA GLU A 100 18.43 7.72 -9.82
C GLU A 100 18.19 6.47 -10.66
N ARG A 101 19.28 5.83 -11.11
CA ARG A 101 19.21 4.69 -12.02
C ARG A 101 19.67 3.37 -11.40
N HIS A 102 20.16 3.40 -10.16
CA HIS A 102 20.71 2.23 -9.51
C HIS A 102 19.72 1.62 -8.53
N LYS A 103 19.68 0.29 -8.50
CA LYS A 103 18.86 -0.46 -7.54
C LYS A 103 19.21 -0.07 -6.11
N GLU A 104 20.46 0.16 -5.82
CA GLU A 104 20.96 0.53 -4.50
C GLU A 104 20.36 1.85 -3.99
N ASP A 105 20.17 2.82 -4.87
CA ASP A 105 19.51 4.09 -4.53
C ASP A 105 18.05 3.89 -4.13
N PHE A 106 17.35 3.03 -4.88
CA PHE A 106 15.97 2.66 -4.56
C PHE A 106 15.89 1.95 -3.21
N LEU A 107 16.76 0.98 -2.97
CA LEU A 107 16.79 0.23 -1.72
C LEU A 107 17.23 1.08 -0.52
N ALA A 108 18.02 2.12 -0.75
CA ALA A 108 18.44 3.04 0.31
C ALA A 108 17.25 3.78 0.93
N HIS A 109 16.24 4.15 0.15
CA HIS A 109 15.01 4.76 0.66
C HIS A 109 14.26 3.82 1.62
N ILE A 110 14.22 2.53 1.27
CA ILE A 110 13.57 1.52 2.11
C ILE A 110 14.39 1.31 3.40
N ARG A 111 15.71 1.21 3.27
CA ARG A 111 16.60 1.05 4.42
C ARG A 111 16.46 2.21 5.40
N ASP A 112 16.37 3.44 4.90
CA ASP A 112 16.21 4.62 5.74
C ASP A 112 14.91 4.60 6.55
N ALA A 113 13.81 4.17 5.96
CA ALA A 113 12.54 4.03 6.65
C ALA A 113 12.55 2.96 7.75
N PHE A 114 13.43 1.96 7.63
CA PHE A 114 13.57 0.85 8.58
C PHE A 114 14.90 0.87 9.33
N LYS A 115 15.55 1.99 9.43
CA LYS A 115 16.90 2.13 10.02
C LYS A 115 17.01 1.62 11.46
N GLU A 116 15.91 1.65 12.20
CA GLU A 116 15.86 1.17 13.59
C GLU A 116 15.67 -0.36 13.69
N ASP A 117 15.39 -1.04 12.60
CA ASP A 117 15.17 -2.49 12.56
C ASP A 117 16.23 -3.16 11.69
N VAL A 118 17.30 -3.64 12.33
CA VAL A 118 18.43 -4.29 11.65
C VAL A 118 18.09 -5.66 11.06
N THR A 119 16.94 -6.23 11.42
CA THR A 119 16.51 -7.54 10.89
C THR A 119 15.89 -7.45 9.49
N VAL A 120 15.53 -6.24 9.06
CA VAL A 120 14.84 -6.00 7.81
C VAL A 120 15.82 -5.97 6.63
N ARG A 121 15.44 -6.66 5.56
CA ARG A 121 16.18 -6.64 4.29
C ARG A 121 15.41 -5.79 3.28
N PRO A 122 15.93 -4.61 2.87
CA PRO A 122 15.25 -3.73 1.91
C PRO A 122 14.87 -4.40 0.60
N GLU A 123 15.72 -5.25 0.05
CA GLU A 123 15.42 -5.98 -1.18
C GLU A 123 14.22 -6.92 -1.03
N SER A 124 14.13 -7.62 0.10
CA SER A 124 13.00 -8.51 0.39
C SER A 124 11.69 -7.72 0.48
N ILE A 125 11.73 -6.53 1.08
CA ILE A 125 10.57 -5.64 1.16
C ILE A 125 10.17 -5.18 -0.24
N ALA A 126 11.10 -4.71 -1.06
CA ALA A 126 10.81 -4.26 -2.42
C ALA A 126 10.18 -5.38 -3.26
N ARG A 127 10.77 -6.57 -3.25
CA ARG A 127 10.24 -7.72 -3.97
C ARG A 127 8.84 -8.11 -3.50
N ALA A 128 8.60 -8.11 -2.20
CA ALA A 128 7.29 -8.45 -1.64
C ALA A 128 6.22 -7.43 -2.06
N VAL A 129 6.52 -6.13 -1.99
CA VAL A 129 5.57 -5.08 -2.41
C VAL A 129 5.32 -5.15 -3.91
N PHE A 130 6.34 -5.35 -4.73
CA PHE A 130 6.17 -5.49 -6.18
C PHE A 130 5.32 -6.71 -6.54
N LYS A 131 5.47 -7.80 -5.80
CA LYS A 131 4.65 -8.99 -5.97
C LYS A 131 3.18 -8.75 -5.62
N VAL A 132 2.92 -8.08 -4.51
CA VAL A 132 1.56 -7.70 -4.10
C VAL A 132 0.95 -6.73 -5.14
N LEU A 133 1.73 -5.75 -5.58
CA LEU A 133 1.31 -4.80 -6.60
C LEU A 133 0.94 -5.51 -7.91
N ALA A 134 1.78 -6.42 -8.39
CA ALA A 134 1.53 -7.21 -9.60
C ALA A 134 0.29 -8.09 -9.49
N ARG A 135 -0.02 -8.59 -8.28
CA ARG A 135 -1.22 -9.40 -8.03
C ARG A 135 -2.51 -8.60 -8.12
N HIS A 136 -2.48 -7.35 -7.69
CA HIS A 136 -3.68 -6.52 -7.51
C HIS A 136 -3.88 -5.45 -8.59
N THR A 137 -2.95 -5.31 -9.52
CA THR A 137 -3.06 -4.37 -10.63
C THR A 137 -3.02 -5.10 -11.97
N SER A 138 -3.42 -4.43 -13.05
CA SER A 138 -3.40 -5.05 -14.38
C SER A 138 -1.97 -5.33 -14.84
N GLN A 139 -1.80 -6.41 -15.62
CA GLN A 139 -0.50 -6.75 -16.21
C GLN A 139 0.00 -5.64 -17.14
N GLY A 140 -0.91 -5.00 -17.89
CA GLY A 140 -0.55 -3.89 -18.77
C GLY A 140 0.05 -2.72 -17.99
N GLU A 141 -0.53 -2.35 -16.86
CA GLU A 141 0.01 -1.31 -15.99
C GLU A 141 1.41 -1.65 -15.47
N ILE A 142 1.61 -2.90 -15.03
CA ILE A 142 2.93 -3.35 -14.55
C ILE A 142 3.97 -3.28 -15.68
N GLU A 143 3.62 -3.67 -16.89
CA GLU A 143 4.53 -3.57 -18.04
C GLU A 143 4.88 -2.11 -18.38
N ASP A 144 3.90 -1.21 -18.32
CA ASP A 144 4.13 0.22 -18.55
C ASP A 144 5.08 0.80 -17.49
N ILE A 145 4.88 0.46 -16.23
CA ILE A 145 5.77 0.85 -15.13
C ILE A 145 7.20 0.34 -15.38
N LYS A 146 7.35 -0.93 -15.71
CA LYS A 146 8.66 -1.54 -15.97
C LYS A 146 9.39 -0.88 -17.13
N HIS A 147 8.69 -0.41 -18.16
CA HIS A 147 9.29 0.30 -19.28
C HIS A 147 9.89 1.66 -18.88
N ILE A 148 9.31 2.32 -17.88
CA ILE A 148 9.74 3.63 -17.41
C ILE A 148 10.89 3.52 -16.41
N LEU A 149 10.83 2.49 -15.56
CA LEU A 149 11.82 2.28 -14.51
C LEU A 149 13.19 1.90 -15.08
N PRO A 150 14.28 2.25 -14.36
CA PRO A 150 15.60 1.73 -14.70
C PRO A 150 15.63 0.20 -14.74
N LYS A 151 16.30 -0.36 -15.72
CA LYS A 151 16.43 -1.83 -15.87
C LYS A 151 17.02 -2.52 -14.64
N SER A 152 17.82 -1.81 -13.85
CA SER A 152 18.36 -2.35 -12.60
C SER A 152 17.28 -2.75 -11.59
N LEU A 153 16.04 -2.25 -11.76
CA LEU A 153 14.91 -2.61 -10.91
C LEU A 153 14.10 -3.80 -11.45
N ASP A 154 14.36 -4.25 -12.67
CA ASP A 154 13.59 -5.34 -13.29
C ASP A 154 13.65 -6.63 -12.47
N GLU A 155 14.79 -6.92 -11.87
CA GLU A 155 14.98 -8.12 -11.05
C GLU A 155 14.16 -8.13 -9.77
N LEU A 156 13.62 -6.99 -9.34
CA LEU A 156 12.78 -6.89 -8.15
C LEU A 156 11.33 -7.32 -8.42
N TRP A 157 10.92 -7.34 -9.69
CA TRP A 157 9.59 -7.76 -10.08
C TRP A 157 9.48 -9.30 -10.10
N PRO A 158 8.29 -9.86 -9.81
CA PRO A 158 8.07 -11.29 -9.95
C PRO A 158 8.18 -11.72 -11.42
N HIS A 159 8.67 -12.95 -11.65
CA HIS A 159 8.76 -13.58 -12.94
C HIS A 159 7.48 -14.33 -13.28
#